data_b7b9edadc3c4d89f8019857c9822ef1a
#
_entry.id   b7b9edadc3c4d89f8019857c9822ef1a
#
_cell.length_a   1.000
_cell.length_b   1.000
_cell.length_c   1.000
_cell.angle_alpha   90.00
_cell.angle_beta   90.00
_cell.angle_gamma   90.00
#
_symmetry.space_group_name_H-M   'P 1'
#
loop_
_entity.id
_entity.type
_entity.pdbx_description
1 polymer ?
#
loop_
_entity_poly.entity_id
_entity_poly.type
_entity_poly.pdbx_seq_one_letter_code
_entity_poly.pdbx_strand_id
1 'polypeptide(L)'
;VAGVASEEKFLEPELLNADAKIGETGVDEIAHANIKFKNGIKAKVSTAIRETMKNNAVITGTKGRIELPDPWQPGKEGGPYHTKIIVSKKNREEIIELKGPEHLFFFEAELASQSIAKEKVQVPHPAMSWNDTLGNLKALDEWRNKVNYKLPQDEQ
;
A
#
# COMPACT_ATOMS: atom_id res chain seq x y z
N VAL A 1 -5.89 2.85 -1.83
CA VAL A 1 -6.71 1.95 -2.70
C VAL A 1 -8.17 1.94 -2.24
N ALA A 2 -8.48 1.61 -0.95
CA ALA A 2 -9.86 1.54 -0.48
C ALA A 2 -10.61 2.88 -0.61
N GLY A 3 -9.98 4.01 -0.27
CA GLY A 3 -10.54 5.34 -0.44
C GLY A 3 -10.81 5.67 -1.91
N VAL A 4 -9.84 5.42 -2.79
CA VAL A 4 -10.02 5.62 -4.24
C VAL A 4 -11.18 4.79 -4.80
N ALA A 5 -11.30 3.53 -4.36
CA ALA A 5 -12.39 2.64 -4.80
C ALA A 5 -13.79 3.08 -4.31
N SER A 6 -13.85 3.94 -3.30
CA SER A 6 -15.09 4.44 -2.68
C SER A 6 -15.34 5.92 -2.94
N GLU A 7 -14.47 6.58 -3.72
CA GLU A 7 -14.50 8.04 -3.93
C GLU A 7 -14.33 8.84 -2.62
N GLU A 8 -13.75 8.22 -1.59
CA GLU A 8 -13.47 8.86 -0.31
C GLU A 8 -11.99 9.25 -0.20
N LYS A 9 -11.73 10.40 0.37
CA LYS A 9 -10.35 10.89 0.56
C LYS A 9 -9.56 10.08 1.57
N PHE A 10 -10.24 9.54 2.58
CA PHE A 10 -9.64 8.73 3.63
C PHE A 10 -10.65 7.74 4.20
N LEU A 11 -10.21 6.50 4.44
CA LEU A 11 -10.96 5.47 5.14
C LEU A 11 -10.08 4.87 6.23
N GLU A 12 -10.53 4.96 7.46
CA GLU A 12 -9.84 4.35 8.59
C GLU A 12 -9.96 2.82 8.53
N PRO A 13 -8.84 2.08 8.57
CA PRO A 13 -8.84 0.63 8.60
C PRO A 13 -9.22 0.09 9.98
N GLU A 14 -9.96 -0.99 10.03
CA GLU A 14 -10.19 -1.83 11.20
C GLU A 14 -9.44 -3.15 11.03
N LEU A 15 -8.51 -3.45 11.91
CA LEU A 15 -7.74 -4.68 11.85
C LEU A 15 -8.54 -5.84 12.45
N LEU A 16 -8.98 -6.79 11.62
CA LEU A 16 -9.78 -7.94 12.05
C LEU A 16 -8.93 -8.99 12.76
N ASN A 17 -7.85 -9.41 12.12
CA ASN A 17 -6.87 -10.34 12.68
C ASN A 17 -5.50 -10.12 12.02
N ALA A 18 -4.47 -10.60 12.71
CA ALA A 18 -3.10 -10.56 12.25
C ALA A 18 -2.33 -11.73 12.81
N ASP A 19 -1.29 -12.14 12.09
CA ASP A 19 -0.27 -13.08 12.52
C ASP A 19 1.11 -12.62 12.07
N ALA A 20 2.14 -13.02 12.79
CA ALA A 20 3.53 -12.75 12.42
C ALA A 20 4.45 -13.85 12.94
N LYS A 21 5.53 -14.10 12.20
CA LYS A 21 6.68 -14.87 12.66
C LYS A 21 7.78 -13.91 13.04
N ILE A 22 8.09 -13.86 14.32
CA ILE A 22 9.22 -13.08 14.86
C ILE A 22 10.48 -13.95 14.76
N GLY A 23 11.53 -13.40 14.18
CA GLY A 23 12.81 -14.06 14.02
C GLY A 23 13.69 -13.96 15.26
N GLU A 24 14.85 -14.63 15.23
CA GLU A 24 15.82 -14.64 16.32
C GLU A 24 16.37 -13.25 16.67
N THR A 25 16.38 -12.34 15.72
CA THR A 25 16.81 -10.95 15.90
C THR A 25 15.74 -10.05 16.52
N GLY A 26 14.55 -10.59 16.81
CA GLY A 26 13.43 -9.84 17.38
C GLY A 26 12.65 -9.00 16.37
N VAL A 27 12.85 -9.20 15.04
CA VAL A 27 12.07 -8.53 14.00
C VAL A 27 11.08 -9.51 13.36
N ASP A 28 10.00 -8.98 12.82
CA ASP A 28 9.02 -9.75 12.06
C ASP A 28 9.59 -10.19 10.71
N GLU A 29 9.78 -11.49 10.54
CA GLU A 29 10.28 -12.08 9.30
C GLU A 29 9.19 -12.25 8.26
N ILE A 30 7.96 -12.52 8.72
CA ILE A 30 6.75 -12.68 7.90
C ILE A 30 5.59 -12.12 8.71
N ALA A 31 4.73 -11.34 8.09
CA ALA A 31 3.53 -10.85 8.75
C ALA A 31 2.33 -10.79 7.79
N HIS A 32 1.15 -11.09 8.32
CA HIS A 32 -0.12 -11.04 7.61
C HIS A 32 -1.17 -10.31 8.41
N ALA A 33 -2.05 -9.57 7.73
CA ALA A 33 -3.22 -8.97 8.35
C ALA A 33 -4.43 -9.01 7.43
N ASN A 34 -5.62 -9.15 8.04
CA ASN A 34 -6.90 -8.93 7.39
C ASN A 34 -7.52 -7.65 7.95
N ILE A 35 -7.90 -6.77 7.05
CA ILE A 35 -8.38 -5.42 7.33
C ILE A 35 -9.78 -5.29 6.76
N LYS A 36 -10.63 -4.54 7.45
CA LYS A 36 -11.96 -4.15 6.97
C LYS A 36 -12.08 -2.62 7.04
N PHE A 37 -12.82 -2.05 6.13
CA PHE A 37 -13.18 -0.63 6.10
C PHE A 37 -14.68 -0.45 6.31
N LYS A 38 -15.10 0.72 6.82
CA LYS A 38 -16.51 1.03 7.12
C LYS A 38 -17.47 0.82 5.95
N ASN A 39 -16.98 1.03 4.72
CA ASN A 39 -17.74 0.81 3.48
C ASN A 39 -17.86 -0.68 3.07
N GLY A 40 -17.38 -1.61 3.91
CA GLY A 40 -17.45 -3.06 3.67
C GLY A 40 -16.31 -3.63 2.83
N ILE A 41 -15.40 -2.81 2.30
CA ILE A 41 -14.20 -3.29 1.62
C ILE A 41 -13.33 -4.07 2.61
N LYS A 42 -12.79 -5.20 2.15
CA LYS A 42 -11.85 -6.03 2.92
C LYS A 42 -10.52 -6.08 2.18
N ALA A 43 -9.43 -6.05 2.93
CA ALA A 43 -8.09 -6.22 2.39
C ALA A 43 -7.34 -7.31 3.15
N LYS A 44 -6.52 -8.08 2.43
CA LYS A 44 -5.50 -8.94 3.00
C LYS A 44 -4.15 -8.37 2.59
N VAL A 45 -3.30 -8.12 3.56
CA VAL A 45 -1.93 -7.64 3.35
C VAL A 45 -0.94 -8.64 3.89
N SER A 46 0.20 -8.76 3.22
CA SER A 46 1.26 -9.68 3.60
C SER A 46 2.61 -9.03 3.31
N THR A 47 3.57 -9.23 4.20
CA THR A 47 4.95 -8.79 4.02
C THR A 47 5.91 -9.85 4.52
N ALA A 48 7.08 -9.96 3.91
CA ALA A 48 8.14 -10.86 4.36
C ALA A 48 9.51 -10.32 3.95
N ILE A 49 10.50 -10.60 4.81
CA ILE A 49 11.92 -10.35 4.54
C ILE A 49 12.71 -11.66 4.38
N ARG A 50 12.15 -12.79 4.82
CA ARG A 50 12.79 -14.13 4.76
C ARG A 50 12.15 -15.07 3.76
N GLU A 51 11.04 -14.68 3.15
CA GLU A 51 10.37 -15.47 2.11
C GLU A 51 10.13 -14.63 0.86
N THR A 52 10.19 -15.26 -0.31
CA THR A 52 9.80 -14.61 -1.55
C THR A 52 8.28 -14.66 -1.69
N MET A 53 7.64 -13.52 -1.65
CA MET A 53 6.20 -13.39 -1.91
C MET A 53 5.96 -12.76 -3.28
N LYS A 54 4.78 -13.04 -3.84
CA LYS A 54 4.35 -12.38 -5.07
C LYS A 54 4.12 -10.88 -4.79
N ASN A 55 4.92 -10.04 -5.44
CA ASN A 55 4.86 -8.60 -5.28
C ASN A 55 3.78 -8.02 -6.21
N ASN A 56 2.51 -8.13 -5.81
CA ASN A 56 1.39 -7.61 -6.60
C ASN A 56 0.26 -7.11 -5.70
N ALA A 57 -0.57 -6.21 -6.26
CA ALA A 57 -1.84 -5.85 -5.65
C ALA A 57 -3.00 -6.33 -6.54
N VAL A 58 -4.05 -6.88 -5.91
CA VAL A 58 -5.24 -7.38 -6.59
C VAL A 58 -6.48 -6.76 -5.96
N ILE A 59 -7.32 -6.14 -6.78
CA ILE A 59 -8.58 -5.56 -6.38
C ILE A 59 -9.69 -6.35 -7.07
N THR A 60 -10.59 -6.96 -6.29
CA THR A 60 -11.70 -7.73 -6.81
C THR A 60 -13.01 -7.06 -6.44
N GLY A 61 -13.87 -6.88 -7.42
CA GLY A 61 -15.21 -6.34 -7.26
C GLY A 61 -16.24 -7.17 -8.02
N THR A 62 -17.51 -6.83 -7.87
CA THR A 62 -18.63 -7.53 -8.53
C THR A 62 -18.60 -7.43 -10.05
N LYS A 63 -17.92 -6.44 -10.60
CA LYS A 63 -17.84 -6.19 -12.06
C LYS A 63 -16.56 -6.72 -12.70
N GLY A 64 -15.60 -7.19 -11.91
CA GLY A 64 -14.32 -7.68 -12.43
C GLY A 64 -13.18 -7.60 -11.42
N ARG A 65 -11.97 -7.73 -11.94
CA ARG A 65 -10.72 -7.75 -11.18
C ARG A 65 -9.72 -6.79 -11.82
N ILE A 66 -8.95 -6.12 -10.99
CA ILE A 66 -7.78 -5.34 -11.39
C ILE A 66 -6.57 -5.96 -10.72
N GLU A 67 -5.52 -6.21 -11.49
CA GLU A 67 -4.22 -6.62 -10.97
C GLU A 67 -3.16 -5.58 -11.32
N LEU A 68 -2.35 -5.23 -10.33
CA LEU A 68 -1.19 -4.36 -10.43
C LEU A 68 0.05 -5.23 -10.17
N PRO A 69 0.70 -5.75 -11.21
CA PRO A 69 1.97 -6.47 -11.05
C PRO A 69 3.05 -5.49 -10.59
N ASP A 70 3.74 -5.85 -9.52
CA ASP A 70 4.88 -5.11 -8.98
C ASP A 70 4.61 -3.60 -8.73
N PRO A 71 3.54 -3.25 -7.96
CA PRO A 71 3.12 -1.86 -7.80
C PRO A 71 4.08 -1.02 -6.96
N TRP A 72 4.96 -1.67 -6.19
CA TRP A 72 5.86 -1.00 -5.24
C TRP A 72 7.16 -0.53 -5.88
N GLN A 73 7.57 -1.16 -6.96
CA GLN A 73 8.84 -0.89 -7.63
C GLN A 73 8.68 -0.90 -9.15
N PRO A 74 7.81 -0.06 -9.73
CA PRO A 74 7.72 0.08 -11.17
C PRO A 74 9.03 0.65 -11.70
N GLY A 75 9.69 -0.05 -12.62
CA GLY A 75 11.01 0.36 -13.13
C GLY A 75 12.15 0.03 -12.17
N LYS A 76 12.25 -1.24 -11.78
CA LYS A 76 13.39 -1.78 -11.02
C LYS A 76 14.74 -1.34 -11.59
N GLU A 77 15.77 -1.29 -10.74
CA GLU A 77 17.16 -0.99 -11.10
C GLU A 77 17.46 0.48 -11.41
N GLY A 78 16.60 1.41 -10.97
CA GLY A 78 16.87 2.84 -11.08
C GLY A 78 16.67 3.42 -12.48
N GLY A 79 16.10 2.64 -13.39
CA GLY A 79 15.78 3.07 -14.76
C GLY A 79 14.40 3.74 -14.88
N PRO A 80 13.99 4.00 -16.12
CA PRO A 80 12.66 4.49 -16.45
C PRO A 80 11.58 3.56 -15.93
N TYR A 81 10.44 4.11 -15.48
CA TYR A 81 9.36 3.24 -15.06
C TYR A 81 8.68 2.56 -16.25
N HIS A 82 8.37 1.28 -16.07
CA HIS A 82 7.55 0.49 -16.97
C HIS A 82 6.71 -0.49 -16.15
N THR A 83 5.43 -0.28 -16.12
CA THR A 83 4.48 -1.10 -15.39
C THR A 83 3.18 -1.25 -16.18
N LYS A 84 2.27 -2.07 -15.67
CA LYS A 84 0.98 -2.29 -16.31
C LYS A 84 -0.13 -2.44 -15.28
N ILE A 85 -1.35 -2.17 -15.72
CA ILE A 85 -2.60 -2.47 -15.02
C ILE A 85 -3.32 -3.52 -15.85
N ILE A 86 -3.72 -4.64 -15.25
CA ILE A 86 -4.48 -5.69 -15.90
C ILE A 86 -5.91 -5.62 -15.41
N VAL A 87 -6.86 -5.36 -16.30
CA VAL A 87 -8.29 -5.27 -15.99
C VAL A 87 -9.01 -6.46 -16.61
N SER A 88 -9.57 -7.34 -15.78
CA SER A 88 -10.32 -8.52 -16.22
C SER A 88 -11.80 -8.34 -15.91
N LYS A 89 -12.66 -8.44 -16.94
CA LYS A 89 -14.12 -8.36 -16.83
C LYS A 89 -14.75 -9.52 -17.59
N LYS A 90 -15.45 -10.44 -16.90
CA LYS A 90 -16.06 -11.64 -17.53
C LYS A 90 -15.10 -12.33 -18.52
N ASN A 91 -15.32 -12.13 -19.81
CA ASN A 91 -14.56 -12.77 -20.90
C ASN A 91 -13.59 -11.82 -21.61
N ARG A 92 -13.29 -10.67 -21.04
CA ARG A 92 -12.37 -9.67 -21.61
C ARG A 92 -11.29 -9.33 -20.62
N GLU A 93 -10.07 -9.35 -21.12
CA GLU A 93 -8.90 -8.79 -20.44
C GLU A 93 -8.37 -7.59 -21.22
N GLU A 94 -8.02 -6.54 -20.49
CA GLU A 94 -7.42 -5.32 -21.01
C GLU A 94 -6.13 -5.06 -20.25
N ILE A 95 -5.05 -4.81 -20.96
CA ILE A 95 -3.75 -4.46 -20.39
C ILE A 95 -3.49 -2.99 -20.71
N ILE A 96 -3.30 -2.19 -19.68
CA ILE A 96 -2.95 -0.78 -19.78
C ILE A 96 -1.47 -0.67 -19.40
N GLU A 97 -0.61 -0.41 -20.37
CA GLU A 97 0.81 -0.19 -20.12
C GLU A 97 1.07 1.27 -19.74
N LEU A 98 1.92 1.46 -18.73
CA LEU A 98 2.36 2.74 -18.22
C LEU A 98 3.89 2.76 -18.26
N LYS A 99 4.46 3.75 -18.94
CA LYS A 99 5.91 3.92 -19.07
C LYS A 99 6.28 5.39 -19.21
N GLY A 100 7.45 5.75 -18.75
CA GLY A 100 8.01 7.08 -18.92
C GLY A 100 9.50 7.08 -18.60
N PRO A 101 10.21 8.16 -18.93
CA PRO A 101 11.65 8.26 -18.73
C PRO A 101 12.05 8.46 -17.25
N GLU A 102 11.11 8.86 -16.40
CA GLU A 102 11.37 9.22 -15.03
C GLU A 102 11.63 8.00 -14.16
N HIS A 103 12.48 8.16 -13.15
CA HIS A 103 12.63 7.21 -12.05
C HIS A 103 11.42 7.29 -11.09
N LEU A 104 11.08 6.19 -10.43
CA LEU A 104 9.92 6.15 -9.51
C LEU A 104 9.91 7.25 -8.45
N PHE A 105 11.06 7.61 -7.87
CA PHE A 105 11.19 8.68 -6.88
C PHE A 105 11.06 10.10 -7.45
N PHE A 106 11.10 10.26 -8.76
CA PHE A 106 10.86 11.54 -9.41
C PHE A 106 9.47 12.09 -9.05
N PHE A 107 8.45 11.24 -9.06
CA PHE A 107 7.08 11.65 -8.80
C PHE A 107 6.87 12.17 -7.37
N GLU A 108 7.57 11.61 -6.39
CA GLU A 108 7.53 12.08 -5.01
C GLU A 108 8.17 13.47 -4.88
N ALA A 109 9.37 13.62 -5.44
CA ALA A 109 10.11 14.89 -5.43
C ALA A 109 9.37 15.99 -6.19
N GLU A 110 8.82 15.69 -7.36
CA GLU A 110 8.05 16.62 -8.19
C GLU A 110 6.79 17.09 -7.47
N LEU A 111 6.03 16.16 -6.88
CA LEU A 111 4.81 16.50 -6.15
C LEU A 111 5.10 17.36 -4.92
N ALA A 112 6.17 17.05 -4.17
CA ALA A 112 6.61 17.86 -3.04
C ALA A 112 6.99 19.28 -3.50
N SER A 113 7.80 19.39 -4.56
CA SER A 113 8.24 20.67 -5.14
C SER A 113 7.06 21.52 -5.60
N GLN A 114 6.11 20.93 -6.31
CA GLN A 114 4.90 21.62 -6.76
C GLN A 114 4.01 22.08 -5.58
N SER A 115 3.95 21.28 -4.51
CA SER A 115 3.18 21.64 -3.31
C SER A 115 3.81 22.82 -2.59
N ILE A 116 5.13 22.83 -2.43
CA ILE A 116 5.90 23.95 -1.84
C ILE A 116 5.73 25.22 -2.68
N ALA A 117 5.89 25.13 -4.01
CA ALA A 117 5.73 26.27 -4.90
C ALA A 117 4.33 26.90 -4.87
N LYS A 118 3.32 26.11 -4.50
CA LYS A 118 1.92 26.57 -4.31
C LYS A 118 1.57 26.87 -2.85
N GLU A 119 2.56 26.99 -1.97
CA GLU A 119 2.40 27.26 -0.54
C GLU A 119 1.43 26.27 0.15
N LYS A 120 1.38 25.01 -0.32
CA LYS A 120 0.57 23.96 0.29
C LYS A 120 1.33 23.35 1.47
N VAL A 121 0.64 23.15 2.59
CA VAL A 121 1.21 22.52 3.80
C VAL A 121 1.21 20.99 3.73
N GLN A 122 0.49 20.42 2.76
CA GLN A 122 0.51 18.97 2.47
C GLN A 122 0.24 18.71 0.98
N VAL A 123 0.62 17.55 0.52
CA VAL A 123 0.36 17.09 -0.85
C VAL A 123 -1.15 16.88 -1.09
N PRO A 124 -1.64 17.11 -2.33
CA PRO A 124 -3.04 16.91 -2.65
C PRO A 124 -3.37 15.41 -2.80
N HIS A 125 -4.64 15.05 -2.52
CA HIS A 125 -5.15 13.73 -2.87
C HIS A 125 -5.01 13.47 -4.40
N PRO A 126 -4.63 12.26 -4.85
CA PRO A 126 -4.55 10.97 -4.13
C PRO A 126 -3.20 10.66 -3.47
N ALA A 127 -2.30 11.62 -3.37
CA ALA A 127 -1.06 11.41 -2.64
C ALA A 127 -1.31 11.29 -1.13
N MET A 128 -0.30 10.85 -0.40
CA MET A 128 -0.41 10.52 1.02
C MET A 128 -0.56 11.79 1.87
N SER A 129 -1.76 12.02 2.38
CA SER A 129 -2.08 13.13 3.28
C SER A 129 -1.62 12.85 4.72
N TRP A 130 -1.69 13.88 5.60
CA TRP A 130 -1.45 13.68 7.03
C TRP A 130 -2.39 12.64 7.66
N ASN A 131 -3.66 12.62 7.25
CA ASN A 131 -4.61 11.62 7.73
C ASN A 131 -4.25 10.22 7.27
N ASP A 132 -3.77 10.05 6.03
CA ASP A 132 -3.28 8.76 5.54
C ASP A 132 -2.06 8.30 6.36
N THR A 133 -1.12 9.19 6.66
CA THR A 133 0.04 8.90 7.49
C THR A 133 -0.35 8.47 8.89
N LEU A 134 -1.21 9.25 9.56
CA LEU A 134 -1.68 8.93 10.92
C LEU A 134 -2.48 7.62 10.95
N GLY A 135 -3.36 7.41 9.97
CA GLY A 135 -4.14 6.18 9.87
C GLY A 135 -3.26 4.95 9.59
N ASN A 136 -2.22 5.10 8.78
CA ASN A 136 -1.25 4.04 8.54
C ASN A 136 -0.47 3.68 9.81
N LEU A 137 0.03 4.68 10.55
CA LEU A 137 0.74 4.46 11.81
C LEU A 137 -0.16 3.77 12.86
N LYS A 138 -1.41 4.21 13.02
CA LYS A 138 -2.38 3.54 13.90
C LYS A 138 -2.60 2.08 13.51
N ALA A 139 -2.77 1.79 12.21
CA ALA A 139 -2.96 0.43 11.74
C ALA A 139 -1.73 -0.46 12.01
N LEU A 140 -0.52 0.10 11.88
CA LEU A 140 0.73 -0.61 12.21
C LEU A 140 0.85 -0.87 13.72
N ASP A 141 0.47 0.08 14.57
CA ASP A 141 0.45 -0.10 16.02
C ASP A 141 -0.56 -1.18 16.44
N GLU A 142 -1.78 -1.16 15.88
CA GLU A 142 -2.76 -2.21 16.11
C GLU A 142 -2.25 -3.58 15.65
N TRP A 143 -1.56 -3.62 14.50
CA TRP A 143 -0.99 -4.87 13.99
C TRP A 143 0.07 -5.42 14.94
N ARG A 144 1.02 -4.60 15.38
CA ARG A 144 2.04 -4.98 16.37
C ARG A 144 1.39 -5.50 17.66
N ASN A 145 0.39 -4.80 18.17
CA ASN A 145 -0.34 -5.21 19.36
C ASN A 145 -1.03 -6.57 19.20
N LYS A 146 -1.66 -6.83 18.05
CA LYS A 146 -2.35 -8.12 17.80
C LYS A 146 -1.40 -9.31 17.71
N VAL A 147 -0.18 -9.10 17.27
CA VAL A 147 0.86 -10.16 17.18
C VAL A 147 1.80 -10.17 18.39
N ASN A 148 1.50 -9.38 19.43
CA ASN A 148 2.34 -9.19 20.64
C ASN A 148 3.79 -8.82 20.31
N TYR A 149 3.99 -8.06 19.24
CA TYR A 149 5.30 -7.58 18.85
C TYR A 149 5.59 -6.22 19.49
N LYS A 150 6.62 -6.19 20.35
CA LYS A 150 7.09 -4.97 21.01
C LYS A 150 8.44 -4.56 20.44
N LEU A 151 8.60 -3.29 20.21
CA LEU A 151 9.90 -2.72 19.88
C LEU A 151 10.70 -2.47 21.18
N PRO A 152 12.04 -2.49 21.15
CA PRO A 152 12.85 -2.24 22.35
C PRO A 152 12.54 -0.90 23.04
N GLN A 153 12.13 0.11 22.29
CA GLN A 153 11.73 1.41 22.85
C GLN A 153 10.35 1.40 23.53
N ASP A 154 9.51 0.40 23.30
CA ASP A 154 8.21 0.26 23.92
C ASP A 154 8.32 -0.30 25.38
N GLU A 155 9.53 -0.72 25.78
CA GLU A 155 9.82 -1.32 27.11
C GLU A 155 10.48 -0.33 28.08
N GLN A 156 10.60 0.95 27.70
CA GLN A 156 11.24 2.01 28.53
C GLN A 156 10.24 2.78 29.37
#